data_ba5a6a18e66759741b4212b331e5608d
#
_entry.id   ba5a6a18e66759741b4212b331e5608d
#
_cell.length_a   1.000
_cell.length_b   1.000
_cell.length_c   1.000
_cell.angle_alpha   90.00
_cell.angle_beta   90.00
_cell.angle_gamma   90.00
#
_symmetry.space_group_name_H-M   'P 1'
#
loop_
_entity.id
_entity.type
_entity.pdbx_description
1 polymer ?
#
loop_
_entity_poly.entity_id
_entity_poly.type
_entity_poly.pdbx_seq_one_letter_code
_entity_poly.pdbx_strand_id
1 'polypeptide(L)'
;MINNYYKFIKELRQKKGLSQADVAEKIGVSRSSYIAIEKGKKDITLGELDKLSCVLGVSFEELRNKEMPNYAKYKQMILAFLRNGGVISKTKLAKLLYFADFGWFYYNLKSMSGMQYRKMQYGPVSDVYFSIIDEMFDKGEINIEQTKDGAMLISQTRSGAMVPLQEISKKEEELIKNIENKWKNKKTNEIVDFTHKQFPYLYAKENEVVSYGLFTQEDPDEIY
;
A
#
# COMPACT_ATOMS: atom_id res chain seq x y z
N MET A 1 13.06 -16.19 21.27
CA MET A 1 12.43 -15.75 20.00
C MET A 1 11.52 -14.51 20.12
N ILE A 2 11.22 -14.00 21.33
CA ILE A 2 10.28 -12.89 21.59
C ILE A 2 10.90 -11.49 21.32
N ASN A 3 12.22 -11.36 21.35
CA ASN A 3 12.91 -10.06 21.40
C ASN A 3 12.98 -9.26 20.08
N ASN A 4 12.50 -9.80 18.97
CA ASN A 4 12.65 -9.16 17.64
C ASN A 4 11.43 -8.35 17.18
N TYR A 5 10.25 -8.60 17.75
CA TYR A 5 9.00 -7.92 17.42
C TYR A 5 9.01 -6.45 17.88
N TYR A 6 9.45 -6.20 19.09
CA TYR A 6 9.51 -4.85 19.65
C TYR A 6 10.55 -3.96 18.95
N LYS A 7 11.66 -4.57 18.51
CA LYS A 7 12.66 -3.90 17.68
C LYS A 7 12.08 -3.47 16.35
N PHE A 8 11.27 -4.33 15.73
CA PHE A 8 10.59 -4.05 14.48
C PHE A 8 9.61 -2.87 14.59
N ILE A 9 8.79 -2.81 15.66
CA ILE A 9 7.91 -1.67 15.96
C ILE A 9 8.71 -0.37 16.06
N LYS A 10 9.84 -0.40 16.77
CA LYS A 10 10.73 0.76 16.89
C LYS A 10 11.29 1.22 15.53
N GLU A 11 11.72 0.28 14.69
CA GLU A 11 12.23 0.57 13.35
C GLU A 11 11.16 1.20 12.45
N LEU A 12 9.93 0.67 12.47
CA LEU A 12 8.79 1.23 11.75
C LEU A 12 8.49 2.67 12.18
N ARG A 13 8.41 2.90 13.51
CA ARG A 13 8.19 4.23 14.05
C ARG A 13 9.26 5.23 13.57
N GLN A 14 10.54 4.83 13.66
CA GLN A 14 11.66 5.68 13.25
C GLN A 14 11.62 5.99 11.75
N LYS A 15 11.31 5.02 10.90
CA LYS A 15 11.15 5.21 9.45
C LYS A 15 10.03 6.20 9.10
N LYS A 16 8.96 6.24 9.92
CA LYS A 16 7.87 7.21 9.76
C LYS A 16 8.17 8.59 10.40
N GLY A 17 9.35 8.78 10.97
CA GLY A 17 9.73 10.03 11.62
C GLY A 17 8.92 10.34 12.90
N LEU A 18 8.20 9.34 13.46
CA LEU A 18 7.37 9.53 14.64
C LEU A 18 8.20 9.46 15.91
N SER A 19 7.93 10.37 16.87
CA SER A 19 8.49 10.28 18.22
C SER A 19 7.77 9.20 19.05
N GLN A 20 8.38 8.75 20.13
CA GLN A 20 7.74 7.85 21.09
C GLN A 20 6.51 8.47 21.75
N ALA A 21 6.47 9.79 21.89
CA ALA A 21 5.33 10.52 22.45
C ALA A 21 4.16 10.50 21.46
N ASP A 22 4.42 10.77 20.17
CA ASP A 22 3.38 10.77 19.12
C ASP A 22 2.67 9.42 19.01
N VAL A 23 3.43 8.32 19.06
CA VAL A 23 2.84 6.99 18.97
C VAL A 23 2.08 6.66 20.26
N ALA A 24 2.64 6.97 21.43
CA ALA A 24 1.99 6.73 22.72
C ALA A 24 0.62 7.43 22.80
N GLU A 25 0.57 8.70 22.42
CA GLU A 25 -0.68 9.48 22.36
C GLU A 25 -1.70 8.84 21.43
N LYS A 26 -1.28 8.50 20.20
CA LYS A 26 -2.18 7.92 19.18
C LYS A 26 -2.76 6.56 19.57
N ILE A 27 -2.01 5.73 20.29
CA ILE A 27 -2.50 4.42 20.76
C ILE A 27 -3.18 4.50 22.14
N GLY A 28 -3.16 5.67 22.80
CA GLY A 28 -3.83 5.92 24.07
C GLY A 28 -3.10 5.34 25.29
N VAL A 29 -1.76 5.33 25.28
CA VAL A 29 -0.92 4.90 26.41
C VAL A 29 0.03 6.00 26.86
N SER A 30 0.59 5.89 28.08
CA SER A 30 1.65 6.80 28.50
C SER A 30 2.94 6.59 27.68
N ARG A 31 3.74 7.64 27.50
CA ARG A 31 5.04 7.53 26.85
C ARG A 31 5.93 6.49 27.52
N SER A 32 5.93 6.39 28.84
CA SER A 32 6.69 5.38 29.59
C SER A 32 6.22 3.96 29.29
N SER A 33 4.90 3.74 29.15
CA SER A 33 4.32 2.47 28.74
C SER A 33 4.76 2.08 27.32
N TYR A 34 4.74 3.03 26.37
CA TYR A 34 5.18 2.80 25.01
C TYR A 34 6.69 2.47 24.93
N ILE A 35 7.52 3.17 25.71
CA ILE A 35 8.95 2.84 25.83
C ILE A 35 9.15 1.41 26.36
N ALA A 36 8.34 0.99 27.33
CA ALA A 36 8.38 -0.38 27.85
C ALA A 36 7.99 -1.42 26.80
N ILE A 37 7.03 -1.11 25.94
CA ILE A 37 6.66 -1.93 24.76
C ILE A 37 7.87 -2.05 23.82
N GLU A 38 8.46 -0.95 23.35
CA GLU A 38 9.61 -1.00 22.44
C GLU A 38 10.84 -1.74 23.01
N LYS A 39 10.95 -1.81 24.33
CA LYS A 39 12.00 -2.57 25.03
C LYS A 39 11.63 -4.02 25.33
N GLY A 40 10.43 -4.46 24.95
CA GLY A 40 9.93 -5.80 25.24
C GLY A 40 9.72 -6.06 26.74
N LYS A 41 9.53 -5.01 27.55
CA LYS A 41 9.27 -5.08 29.00
C LYS A 41 7.80 -5.02 29.35
N LYS A 42 6.94 -4.75 28.38
CA LYS A 42 5.48 -4.74 28.48
C LYS A 42 4.91 -5.40 27.25
N ASP A 43 4.00 -6.35 27.46
CA ASP A 43 3.24 -6.97 26.37
C ASP A 43 2.21 -5.98 25.79
N ILE A 44 1.88 -6.17 24.53
CA ILE A 44 0.92 -5.35 23.80
C ILE A 44 -0.44 -6.08 23.85
N THR A 45 -1.47 -5.37 24.26
CA THR A 45 -2.84 -5.88 24.15
C THR A 45 -3.31 -5.86 22.70
N LEU A 46 -4.33 -6.67 22.37
CA LEU A 46 -4.91 -6.68 21.01
C LEU A 46 -5.41 -5.29 20.58
N GLY A 47 -6.04 -4.54 21.50
CA GLY A 47 -6.51 -3.18 21.20
C GLY A 47 -5.37 -2.17 20.99
N GLU A 48 -4.26 -2.30 21.74
CA GLU A 48 -3.05 -1.48 21.49
C GLU A 48 -2.40 -1.86 20.16
N LEU A 49 -2.41 -3.15 19.82
CA LEU A 49 -1.82 -3.65 18.59
C LEU A 49 -2.60 -3.21 17.35
N ASP A 50 -3.94 -3.21 17.41
CA ASP A 50 -4.80 -2.69 16.35
C ASP A 50 -4.52 -1.20 16.09
N LYS A 51 -4.53 -0.38 17.14
CA LYS A 51 -4.17 1.04 17.03
C LYS A 51 -2.74 1.25 16.53
N LEU A 52 -1.80 0.43 16.97
CA LEU A 52 -0.41 0.51 16.55
C LEU A 52 -0.26 0.19 15.06
N SER A 53 -0.98 -0.81 14.56
CA SER A 53 -0.99 -1.15 13.14
C SER A 53 -1.50 0.04 12.29
N CYS A 54 -2.56 0.71 12.73
CA CYS A 54 -3.06 1.92 12.08
C CYS A 54 -2.04 3.07 12.09
N VAL A 55 -1.39 3.32 13.25
CA VAL A 55 -0.40 4.41 13.41
C VAL A 55 0.85 4.14 12.59
N LEU A 56 1.32 2.90 12.58
CA LEU A 56 2.52 2.49 11.85
C LEU A 56 2.25 2.22 10.36
N GLY A 57 0.98 2.19 9.93
CA GLY A 57 0.60 1.98 8.54
C GLY A 57 1.00 0.59 8.02
N VAL A 58 0.82 -0.42 8.86
CA VAL A 58 1.09 -1.83 8.54
C VAL A 58 -0.10 -2.67 9.01
N SER A 59 -0.37 -3.77 8.35
CA SER A 59 -1.42 -4.69 8.78
C SER A 59 -1.00 -5.43 10.06
N PHE A 60 -1.98 -6.00 10.77
CA PHE A 60 -1.72 -6.89 11.89
C PHE A 60 -0.82 -8.08 11.51
N GLU A 61 -1.05 -8.66 10.34
CA GLU A 61 -0.26 -9.77 9.81
C GLU A 61 1.19 -9.37 9.52
N GLU A 62 1.43 -8.20 8.97
CA GLU A 62 2.76 -7.66 8.74
C GLU A 62 3.49 -7.38 10.05
N LEU A 63 2.79 -6.82 11.05
CA LEU A 63 3.35 -6.68 12.40
C LEU A 63 3.70 -8.06 12.99
N ARG A 64 2.83 -9.04 12.84
CA ARG A 64 3.04 -10.40 13.33
C ARG A 64 4.19 -11.10 12.60
N ASN A 65 4.26 -10.95 11.29
CA ASN A 65 5.28 -11.58 10.43
C ASN A 65 6.59 -10.79 10.40
N LYS A 66 6.65 -9.59 11.00
CA LYS A 66 7.81 -8.67 10.97
C LYS A 66 8.21 -8.25 9.56
N GLU A 67 7.22 -8.09 8.71
CA GLU A 67 7.44 -7.66 7.33
C GLU A 67 7.38 -6.14 7.24
N MET A 68 8.48 -5.56 6.76
CA MET A 68 8.55 -4.12 6.51
C MET A 68 7.87 -3.79 5.19
N PRO A 69 7.08 -2.70 5.12
CA PRO A 69 6.64 -2.17 3.83
C PRO A 69 7.84 -1.97 2.90
N ASN A 70 7.79 -2.56 1.72
CA ASN A 70 8.86 -2.46 0.74
C ASN A 70 8.58 -1.30 -0.24
N TYR A 71 9.02 -0.10 0.13
CA TYR A 71 8.86 1.10 -0.69
C TYR A 71 9.58 0.99 -2.04
N ALA A 72 10.73 0.31 -2.10
CA ALA A 72 11.45 0.08 -3.35
C ALA A 72 10.62 -0.79 -4.31
N LYS A 73 10.04 -1.88 -3.80
CA LYS A 73 9.13 -2.73 -4.57
C LYS A 73 7.89 -1.94 -5.03
N TYR A 74 7.28 -1.13 -4.17
CA TYR A 74 6.11 -0.34 -4.52
C TYR A 74 6.39 0.65 -5.67
N LYS A 75 7.54 1.33 -5.67
CA LYS A 75 8.00 2.16 -6.79
C LYS A 75 8.19 1.34 -8.06
N GLN A 76 8.76 0.14 -7.94
CA GLN A 76 8.93 -0.74 -9.08
C GLN A 76 7.61 -1.27 -9.63
N MET A 77 6.59 -1.49 -8.79
CA MET A 77 5.22 -1.82 -9.23
C MET A 77 4.63 -0.67 -10.06
N ILE A 78 4.81 0.59 -9.63
CA ILE A 78 4.41 1.77 -10.40
C ILE A 78 5.07 1.76 -11.79
N LEU A 79 6.39 1.58 -11.84
CA LEU A 79 7.13 1.52 -13.10
C LEU A 79 6.71 0.33 -13.98
N ALA A 80 6.41 -0.83 -13.37
CA ALA A 80 5.95 -2.00 -14.10
C ALA A 80 4.60 -1.76 -14.80
N PHE A 81 3.64 -1.14 -14.12
CA PHE A 81 2.37 -0.74 -14.74
C PHE A 81 2.57 0.29 -15.85
N LEU A 82 3.43 1.29 -15.66
CA LEU A 82 3.69 2.30 -16.67
C LEU A 82 4.44 1.74 -17.89
N ARG A 83 5.31 0.74 -17.74
CA ARG A 83 5.99 0.07 -18.87
C ARG A 83 5.00 -0.67 -19.77
N ASN A 84 4.03 -1.31 -19.19
CA ASN A 84 3.04 -2.11 -19.92
C ASN A 84 1.88 -1.25 -20.42
N GLY A 85 1.41 -0.30 -19.60
CA GLY A 85 0.21 0.51 -19.86
C GLY A 85 0.46 1.87 -20.50
N GLY A 86 1.72 2.35 -20.55
CA GLY A 86 2.08 3.64 -21.13
C GLY A 86 1.63 4.83 -20.27
N VAL A 87 0.64 5.59 -20.72
CA VAL A 87 0.08 6.74 -20.00
C VAL A 87 -1.15 6.31 -19.21
N ILE A 88 -1.11 6.48 -17.89
CA ILE A 88 -2.17 6.03 -16.97
C ILE A 88 -2.62 7.20 -16.10
N SER A 89 -3.93 7.38 -15.88
CA SER A 89 -4.40 8.41 -14.96
C SER A 89 -3.97 8.10 -13.52
N LYS A 90 -3.63 9.15 -12.74
CA LYS A 90 -3.19 9.03 -11.34
C LYS A 90 -4.16 8.20 -10.51
N THR A 91 -5.47 8.41 -10.68
CA THR A 91 -6.51 7.63 -10.01
C THR A 91 -6.49 6.15 -10.42
N LYS A 92 -6.43 5.86 -11.73
CA LYS A 92 -6.41 4.47 -12.23
C LYS A 92 -5.17 3.73 -11.74
N LEU A 93 -3.99 4.35 -11.78
CA LEU A 93 -2.75 3.76 -11.30
C LEU A 93 -2.83 3.34 -9.83
N ALA A 94 -3.44 4.17 -8.96
CA ALA A 94 -3.68 3.82 -7.56
C ALA A 94 -4.52 2.54 -7.40
N LYS A 95 -5.52 2.31 -8.27
CA LYS A 95 -6.35 1.10 -8.23
C LYS A 95 -5.61 -0.13 -8.78
N LEU A 96 -4.79 0.03 -9.80
CA LEU A 96 -3.95 -1.05 -10.32
C LEU A 96 -2.96 -1.54 -9.24
N LEU A 97 -2.37 -0.63 -8.47
CA LEU A 97 -1.50 -0.97 -7.34
C LEU A 97 -2.26 -1.68 -6.22
N TYR A 98 -3.47 -1.21 -5.89
CA TYR A 98 -4.35 -1.90 -4.95
C TYR A 98 -4.65 -3.33 -5.41
N PHE A 99 -5.02 -3.54 -6.67
CA PHE A 99 -5.26 -4.89 -7.19
C PHE A 99 -4.01 -5.77 -7.16
N ALA A 100 -2.82 -5.22 -7.40
CA ALA A 100 -1.60 -6.00 -7.34
C ALA A 100 -1.29 -6.48 -5.91
N ASP A 101 -1.40 -5.60 -4.91
CA ASP A 101 -1.18 -5.95 -3.51
C ASP A 101 -2.24 -6.92 -2.98
N PHE A 102 -3.53 -6.62 -3.21
CA PHE A 102 -4.65 -7.41 -2.70
C PHE A 102 -4.83 -8.71 -3.47
N GLY A 103 -4.66 -8.71 -4.80
CA GLY A 103 -4.68 -9.93 -5.61
C GLY A 103 -3.52 -10.86 -5.27
N TRP A 104 -2.33 -10.32 -5.02
CA TRP A 104 -1.23 -11.15 -4.52
C TRP A 104 -1.53 -11.74 -3.14
N PHE A 105 -2.13 -10.95 -2.24
CA PHE A 105 -2.55 -11.41 -0.92
C PHE A 105 -3.60 -12.52 -1.00
N TYR A 106 -4.55 -12.42 -1.92
CA TYR A 106 -5.59 -13.44 -2.11
C TYR A 106 -4.99 -14.84 -2.32
N TYR A 107 -3.95 -14.95 -3.15
CA TYR A 107 -3.32 -16.23 -3.47
C TYR A 107 -2.21 -16.66 -2.49
N ASN A 108 -1.56 -15.72 -1.81
CA ASN A 108 -0.35 -15.99 -1.04
C ASN A 108 -0.46 -15.67 0.46
N LEU A 109 -1.59 -15.09 0.92
CA LEU A 109 -1.81 -14.58 2.28
C LEU A 109 -0.72 -13.60 2.75
N LYS A 110 -0.12 -12.91 1.81
CA LYS A 110 0.94 -11.91 1.99
C LYS A 110 0.79 -10.85 0.92
N SER A 111 0.82 -9.57 1.28
CA SER A 111 0.78 -8.50 0.29
C SER A 111 2.06 -8.47 -0.57
N MET A 112 1.97 -7.92 -1.77
CA MET A 112 3.14 -7.82 -2.66
C MET A 112 4.15 -6.80 -2.13
N SER A 113 3.67 -5.64 -1.69
CA SER A 113 4.54 -4.52 -1.24
C SER A 113 4.52 -4.25 0.26
N GLY A 114 3.53 -4.76 1.00
CA GLY A 114 3.34 -4.45 2.41
C GLY A 114 2.75 -3.07 2.67
N MET A 115 2.14 -2.44 1.66
CA MET A 115 1.52 -1.13 1.83
C MET A 115 0.15 -1.23 2.48
N GLN A 116 -0.17 -0.26 3.34
CA GLN A 116 -1.50 -0.08 3.88
C GLN A 116 -2.33 0.80 2.96
N TYR A 117 -3.60 0.44 2.76
CA TYR A 117 -4.54 1.17 1.93
C TYR A 117 -5.68 1.73 2.77
N ARG A 118 -6.17 2.92 2.40
CA ARG A 118 -7.33 3.55 3.04
C ARG A 118 -8.47 3.73 2.06
N LYS A 119 -9.69 3.67 2.59
CA LYS A 119 -10.90 4.04 1.86
C LYS A 119 -10.88 5.54 1.58
N MET A 120 -10.83 5.89 0.30
CA MET A 120 -10.92 7.26 -0.20
C MET A 120 -12.10 7.37 -1.15
N GLN A 121 -12.58 8.58 -1.39
CA GLN A 121 -13.75 8.86 -2.25
C GLN A 121 -13.72 8.14 -3.61
N TYR A 122 -12.55 8.01 -4.22
CA TYR A 122 -12.38 7.34 -5.51
C TYR A 122 -11.76 5.93 -5.36
N GLY A 123 -12.13 5.22 -4.28
CA GLY A 123 -11.66 3.86 -4.00
C GLY A 123 -10.35 3.79 -3.20
N PRO A 124 -9.87 2.58 -2.89
CA PRO A 124 -8.71 2.39 -2.03
C PRO A 124 -7.43 3.04 -2.58
N VAL A 125 -6.67 3.69 -1.70
CA VAL A 125 -5.36 4.31 -2.03
C VAL A 125 -4.37 4.02 -0.90
N SER A 126 -3.14 3.68 -1.27
CA SER A 126 -2.06 3.50 -0.28
C SER A 126 -1.72 4.81 0.42
N ASP A 127 -1.47 4.75 1.73
CA ASP A 127 -1.09 5.91 2.56
C ASP A 127 0.11 6.70 2.02
N VAL A 128 1.00 6.01 1.30
CA VAL A 128 2.24 6.60 0.77
C VAL A 128 2.17 6.94 -0.72
N TYR A 129 1.03 6.66 -1.38
CA TYR A 129 0.92 6.78 -2.82
C TYR A 129 1.31 8.17 -3.35
N PHE A 130 0.71 9.22 -2.78
CA PHE A 130 0.94 10.57 -3.27
C PHE A 130 2.39 11.02 -3.05
N SER A 131 2.95 10.77 -1.88
CA SER A 131 4.35 11.12 -1.58
C SER A 131 5.36 10.36 -2.45
N ILE A 132 5.07 9.10 -2.79
CA ILE A 132 5.92 8.31 -3.69
C ILE A 132 5.83 8.82 -5.12
N ILE A 133 4.64 9.17 -5.60
CA ILE A 133 4.47 9.78 -6.93
C ILE A 133 5.25 11.09 -7.03
N ASP A 134 5.15 11.95 -6.02
CA ASP A 134 5.88 13.22 -5.98
C ASP A 134 7.41 12.99 -5.94
N GLU A 135 7.89 12.05 -5.12
CA GLU A 135 9.31 11.68 -5.07
C GLU A 135 9.83 11.14 -6.42
N MET A 136 9.06 10.30 -7.10
CA MET A 136 9.45 9.73 -8.39
C MET A 136 9.45 10.80 -9.49
N PHE A 137 8.54 11.77 -9.42
CA PHE A 137 8.52 12.93 -10.32
C PHE A 137 9.75 13.81 -10.10
N ASP A 138 10.08 14.16 -8.85
CA ASP A 138 11.25 14.96 -8.49
C ASP A 138 12.57 14.30 -8.92
N LYS A 139 12.61 12.96 -8.91
CA LYS A 139 13.75 12.17 -9.41
C LYS A 139 13.79 12.04 -10.94
N GLY A 140 12.78 12.54 -11.64
CA GLY A 140 12.67 12.41 -13.08
C GLY A 140 12.44 10.98 -13.58
N GLU A 141 11.89 10.10 -12.75
CA GLU A 141 11.56 8.72 -13.13
C GLU A 141 10.21 8.62 -13.85
N ILE A 142 9.30 9.56 -13.54
CA ILE A 142 7.97 9.68 -14.15
C ILE A 142 7.70 11.13 -14.58
N ASN A 143 6.80 11.31 -15.54
CA ASN A 143 6.18 12.60 -15.89
C ASN A 143 4.74 12.64 -15.35
N ILE A 144 4.29 13.84 -15.01
CA ILE A 144 2.90 14.12 -14.62
C ILE A 144 2.40 15.25 -15.53
N GLU A 145 1.32 15.00 -16.25
CA GLU A 145 0.68 15.98 -17.14
C GLU A 145 -0.76 16.16 -16.72
N GLN A 146 -1.24 17.40 -16.66
CA GLN A 146 -2.64 17.70 -16.42
C GLN A 146 -3.37 17.90 -17.75
N THR A 147 -4.46 17.18 -17.93
CA THR A 147 -5.35 17.33 -19.07
C THR A 147 -6.22 18.59 -18.93
N LYS A 148 -6.87 19.02 -20.01
CA LYS A 148 -7.74 20.23 -20.02
C LYS A 148 -8.93 20.09 -19.06
N ASP A 149 -9.40 18.89 -18.84
CA ASP A 149 -10.49 18.52 -17.92
C ASP A 149 -10.01 18.26 -16.47
N GLY A 150 -8.73 18.54 -16.19
CA GLY A 150 -8.15 18.47 -14.83
C GLY A 150 -7.62 17.10 -14.41
N ALA A 151 -7.73 16.06 -15.24
CA ALA A 151 -7.20 14.75 -14.90
C ALA A 151 -5.65 14.79 -14.95
N MET A 152 -5.03 14.11 -13.97
CA MET A 152 -3.58 13.95 -13.89
C MET A 152 -3.18 12.63 -14.56
N LEU A 153 -2.36 12.70 -15.58
CA LEU A 153 -1.82 11.56 -16.32
C LEU A 153 -0.35 11.33 -15.93
N ILE A 154 -0.01 10.07 -15.68
CA ILE A 154 1.34 9.65 -15.30
C ILE A 154 1.91 8.81 -16.44
N SER A 155 3.14 9.08 -16.84
CA SER A 155 3.89 8.30 -17.80
C SER A 155 5.33 8.07 -17.32
N GLN A 156 5.96 7.01 -17.79
CA GLN A 156 7.35 6.73 -17.49
C GLN A 156 8.28 7.59 -18.33
N THR A 157 9.34 8.13 -17.74
CA THR A 157 10.42 8.80 -18.46
C THR A 157 11.43 7.78 -19.01
N ARG A 158 12.38 8.26 -19.81
CA ARG A 158 13.52 7.45 -20.25
C ARG A 158 14.37 6.98 -19.06
N SER A 159 14.56 7.83 -18.05
CA SER A 159 15.27 7.49 -16.80
C SER A 159 14.53 6.39 -16.03
N GLY A 160 13.21 6.54 -15.84
CA GLY A 160 12.39 5.53 -15.18
C GLY A 160 12.40 4.17 -15.93
N ALA A 161 12.44 4.20 -17.27
CA ALA A 161 12.53 2.96 -18.08
C ALA A 161 13.84 2.18 -17.85
N MET A 162 14.89 2.85 -17.42
CA MET A 162 16.19 2.25 -17.12
C MET A 162 16.27 1.66 -15.71
N VAL A 163 15.34 1.98 -14.80
CA VAL A 163 15.33 1.44 -13.44
C VAL A 163 15.06 -0.07 -13.48
N PRO A 164 15.95 -0.92 -12.95
CA PRO A 164 15.71 -2.37 -12.95
C PRO A 164 14.57 -2.74 -12.00
N LEU A 165 13.74 -3.72 -12.39
CA LEU A 165 12.63 -4.23 -11.57
C LEU A 165 13.07 -5.45 -10.72
N GLN A 166 14.18 -5.32 -10.00
CA GLN A 166 14.81 -6.42 -9.26
C GLN A 166 14.05 -6.86 -8.00
N GLU A 167 13.17 -5.98 -7.46
CA GLU A 167 12.32 -6.29 -6.30
C GLU A 167 11.07 -7.08 -6.68
N ILE A 168 10.72 -7.14 -7.98
CA ILE A 168 9.54 -7.82 -8.50
C ILE A 168 9.94 -9.18 -9.05
N SER A 169 9.38 -10.25 -8.49
CA SER A 169 9.57 -11.59 -9.00
C SER A 169 8.79 -11.81 -10.31
N LYS A 170 9.18 -12.84 -11.07
CA LYS A 170 8.49 -13.19 -12.34
C LYS A 170 6.99 -13.44 -12.17
N LYS A 171 6.58 -14.08 -11.06
CA LYS A 171 5.17 -14.34 -10.75
C LYS A 171 4.39 -13.06 -10.43
N GLU A 172 5.02 -12.13 -9.70
CA GLU A 172 4.44 -10.81 -9.41
C GLU A 172 4.32 -9.98 -10.70
N GLU A 173 5.32 -10.03 -11.57
CA GLU A 173 5.27 -9.37 -12.88
C GLU A 173 4.15 -9.93 -13.77
N GLU A 174 3.93 -11.23 -13.75
CA GLU A 174 2.84 -11.89 -14.46
C GLU A 174 1.46 -11.41 -13.94
N LEU A 175 1.28 -11.32 -12.63
CA LEU A 175 0.05 -10.78 -12.05
C LEU A 175 -0.16 -9.32 -12.47
N ILE A 176 0.88 -8.48 -12.42
CA ILE A 176 0.81 -7.08 -12.86
C ILE A 176 0.37 -6.99 -14.33
N LYS A 177 0.92 -7.82 -15.20
CA LYS A 177 0.54 -7.89 -16.63
C LYS A 177 -0.92 -8.33 -16.83
N ASN A 178 -1.38 -9.29 -16.04
CA ASN A 178 -2.77 -9.77 -16.12
C ASN A 178 -3.75 -8.67 -15.70
N ILE A 179 -3.47 -7.97 -14.59
CA ILE A 179 -4.24 -6.82 -14.12
C ILE A 179 -4.25 -5.71 -15.17
N GLU A 180 -3.08 -5.35 -15.70
CA GLU A 180 -2.96 -4.32 -16.74
C GLU A 180 -3.79 -4.70 -17.99
N ASN A 181 -3.65 -5.92 -18.49
CA ASN A 181 -4.39 -6.41 -19.66
C ASN A 181 -5.91 -6.33 -19.50
N LYS A 182 -6.42 -6.66 -18.30
CA LYS A 182 -7.85 -6.56 -17.98
C LYS A 182 -8.35 -5.11 -18.00
N TRP A 183 -7.52 -4.19 -17.52
CA TRP A 183 -7.93 -2.81 -17.30
C TRP A 183 -7.45 -1.78 -18.33
N LYS A 184 -6.48 -2.10 -19.21
CA LYS A 184 -5.86 -1.12 -20.14
C LYS A 184 -6.88 -0.35 -20.98
N ASN A 185 -7.91 -1.00 -21.48
CA ASN A 185 -8.94 -0.42 -22.34
C ASN A 185 -10.17 0.10 -21.57
N LYS A 186 -10.17 0.01 -20.25
CA LYS A 186 -11.27 0.46 -19.39
C LYS A 186 -11.04 1.90 -18.92
N LYS A 187 -12.11 2.66 -18.77
CA LYS A 187 -12.07 4.03 -18.25
C LYS A 187 -11.78 4.05 -16.75
N THR A 188 -11.29 5.19 -16.26
CA THR A 188 -10.99 5.36 -14.83
C THR A 188 -12.21 5.16 -13.91
N ASN A 189 -13.41 5.58 -14.34
CA ASN A 189 -14.63 5.37 -13.55
C ASN A 189 -14.99 3.88 -13.44
N GLU A 190 -14.79 3.08 -14.49
CA GLU A 190 -15.09 1.64 -14.44
C GLU A 190 -14.25 0.91 -13.39
N ILE A 191 -12.94 1.23 -13.29
CA ILE A 191 -12.07 0.63 -12.26
C ILE A 191 -12.42 1.13 -10.85
N VAL A 192 -12.81 2.40 -10.72
CA VAL A 192 -13.30 2.96 -9.44
C VAL A 192 -14.57 2.25 -9.00
N ASP A 193 -15.56 2.15 -9.89
CA ASP A 193 -16.85 1.48 -9.61
C ASP A 193 -16.65 0.01 -9.22
N PHE A 194 -15.67 -0.65 -9.84
CA PHE A 194 -15.32 -2.03 -9.50
C PHE A 194 -14.77 -2.12 -8.07
N THR A 195 -13.80 -1.27 -7.70
CA THR A 195 -13.24 -1.28 -6.34
C THR A 195 -14.28 -0.96 -5.28
N HIS A 196 -15.30 -0.15 -5.60
CA HIS A 196 -16.37 0.22 -4.66
C HIS A 196 -17.30 -0.94 -4.30
N LYS A 197 -17.32 -2.01 -5.11
CA LYS A 197 -18.14 -3.21 -4.87
C LYS A 197 -17.41 -4.26 -4.03
N GLN A 198 -16.09 -4.16 -3.87
CA GLN A 198 -15.29 -5.13 -3.15
C GLN A 198 -15.47 -5.03 -1.63
N PHE A 199 -15.46 -6.17 -0.96
CA PHE A 199 -15.69 -6.27 0.49
C PHE A 199 -14.79 -5.35 1.32
N PRO A 200 -13.45 -5.26 1.10
CA PRO A 200 -12.62 -4.37 1.89
C PRO A 200 -13.06 -2.90 1.83
N TYR A 201 -13.53 -2.45 0.67
CA TYR A 201 -14.02 -1.09 0.51
C TYR A 201 -15.41 -0.90 1.12
N LEU A 202 -16.33 -1.85 0.94
CA LEU A 202 -17.69 -1.77 1.47
C LEU A 202 -17.72 -1.70 2.99
N TYR A 203 -16.90 -2.51 3.66
CA TYR A 203 -16.90 -2.62 5.12
C TYR A 203 -16.04 -1.58 5.84
N ALA A 204 -15.12 -0.89 5.17
CA ALA A 204 -14.37 0.21 5.76
C ALA A 204 -15.22 1.49 5.82
N LYS A 205 -15.02 2.32 6.85
CA LYS A 205 -15.52 3.69 6.88
C LYS A 205 -14.56 4.62 6.14
N GLU A 206 -15.02 5.82 5.81
CA GLU A 206 -14.20 6.83 5.14
C GLU A 206 -12.90 7.09 5.93
N ASN A 207 -11.77 7.10 5.23
CA ASN A 207 -10.41 7.20 5.77
C ASN A 207 -9.96 6.04 6.68
N GLU A 208 -10.77 5.00 6.87
CA GLU A 208 -10.31 3.78 7.55
C GLU A 208 -9.42 2.91 6.64
N VAL A 209 -8.59 2.11 7.29
CA VAL A 209 -7.78 1.10 6.63
C VAL A 209 -8.68 0.01 6.04
N VAL A 210 -8.46 -0.31 4.78
CA VAL A 210 -9.12 -1.44 4.12
C VAL A 210 -8.39 -2.73 4.46
N SER A 211 -9.13 -3.74 4.89
CA SER A 211 -8.57 -4.99 5.37
C SER A 211 -8.18 -5.94 4.23
N TYR A 212 -6.93 -6.37 4.20
CA TYR A 212 -6.49 -7.45 3.33
C TYR A 212 -7.26 -8.77 3.60
N GLY A 213 -7.55 -9.06 4.87
CA GLY A 213 -8.27 -10.27 5.26
C GLY A 213 -9.68 -10.36 4.66
N LEU A 214 -10.39 -9.24 4.53
CA LEU A 214 -11.71 -9.22 3.90
C LEU A 214 -11.65 -9.52 2.41
N PHE A 215 -10.52 -9.29 1.76
CA PHE A 215 -10.36 -9.57 0.33
C PHE A 215 -10.39 -11.07 0.00
N THR A 216 -10.10 -11.93 0.95
CA THR A 216 -10.21 -13.38 0.79
C THR A 216 -11.65 -13.88 0.67
N GLN A 217 -12.64 -13.00 0.88
CA GLN A 217 -14.07 -13.29 0.70
C GLN A 217 -14.57 -12.96 -0.71
N GLU A 218 -13.75 -12.32 -1.55
CA GLU A 218 -14.10 -12.01 -2.94
C GLU A 218 -14.23 -13.27 -3.78
N ASP A 219 -15.09 -13.20 -4.79
CA ASP A 219 -15.14 -14.23 -5.83
C ASP A 219 -13.81 -14.22 -6.61
N PRO A 220 -13.22 -15.38 -6.94
CA PRO A 220 -11.99 -15.47 -7.74
C PRO A 220 -12.03 -14.69 -9.06
N ASP A 221 -13.21 -14.55 -9.68
CA ASP A 221 -13.41 -13.80 -10.92
C ASP A 221 -13.51 -12.28 -10.71
N GLU A 222 -13.68 -11.82 -9.44
CA GLU A 222 -13.84 -10.41 -9.05
C GLU A 222 -12.65 -9.84 -8.25
N ILE A 223 -11.50 -10.51 -8.26
CA ILE A 223 -10.29 -10.06 -7.54
C ILE A 223 -9.72 -8.76 -8.14
N TYR A 224 -9.73 -8.63 -9.47
CA TYR A 224 -9.28 -7.43 -10.17
C TYR A 224 -9.94 -7.24 -11.52
#